data_4506286da4bac42140ab1baa29226b36
#
_entry.id   4506286da4bac42140ab1baa29226b36
#
_cell.length_a   1.000
_cell.length_b   1.000
_cell.length_c   1.000
_cell.angle_alpha   90.00
_cell.angle_beta   90.00
_cell.angle_gamma   90.00
#
_symmetry.space_group_name_H-M   'P 1'
#
loop_
_entity.id
_entity.type
_entity.pdbx_description
1 polymer ?
#
loop_
_entity_poly.entity_id
_entity_poly.type
_entity_poly.pdbx_seq_one_letter_code
_entity_poly.pdbx_strand_id
1 'polypeptide(L)'
;MSEKSFFEKTGPYKLKILSDHINGKLNSIENSDILIDDISSLKNAKDREITFFSNLAYKKDLKETLAAACVISEVNADLAPKGMPLILCDDPYMGFALISQKFYPKELKTDHLTGQKNNITNNI
;
A
#
# COMPACT_ATOMS: atom_id res chain seq x y z
N MET A 1 11.70 23.64 2.88
CA MET A 1 10.80 23.47 1.78
C MET A 1 9.38 23.49 2.20
N SER A 2 8.71 24.50 1.76
CA SER A 2 7.33 24.70 2.17
C SER A 2 6.40 23.62 1.63
N GLU A 3 6.73 23.07 0.47
CA GLU A 3 5.86 22.04 -0.07
C GLU A 3 5.74 20.83 0.82
N LYS A 4 6.79 20.52 1.53
CA LYS A 4 6.78 19.37 2.39
C LYS A 4 5.78 19.48 3.49
N SER A 5 5.43 20.68 3.87
CA SER A 5 4.49 20.83 4.98
C SER A 5 3.09 20.41 4.59
N PHE A 6 2.75 20.39 3.30
CA PHE A 6 1.44 19.95 2.86
C PHE A 6 1.34 18.46 2.72
N PHE A 7 2.38 17.85 2.19
CA PHE A 7 2.36 16.41 1.91
C PHE A 7 3.47 15.73 2.66
N GLU A 8 3.58 16.09 3.90
CA GLU A 8 4.64 15.55 4.72
C GLU A 8 4.51 14.04 4.83
N LYS A 9 5.42 13.35 4.21
CA LYS A 9 5.42 11.91 4.22
C LYS A 9 6.16 11.43 5.46
N THR A 10 5.63 10.38 6.07
CA THR A 10 6.29 9.73 7.18
C THR A 10 7.04 8.51 6.70
N GLY A 11 7.67 7.79 7.60
CA GLY A 11 8.42 6.58 7.29
C GLY A 11 9.90 6.87 7.19
N PRO A 12 10.70 5.89 6.69
CA PRO A 12 10.24 4.60 6.17
C PRO A 12 9.70 3.68 7.26
N TYR A 13 9.03 2.62 6.84
CA TYR A 13 8.49 1.64 7.76
C TYR A 13 8.93 0.23 7.36
N LYS A 14 9.14 -0.61 8.37
CA LYS A 14 9.39 -2.02 8.09
C LYS A 14 8.12 -2.66 7.57
N LEU A 15 8.27 -3.63 6.67
CA LEU A 15 7.12 -4.30 6.09
C LEU A 15 6.22 -4.92 7.16
N LYS A 16 6.80 -5.45 8.21
CA LYS A 16 6.02 -6.02 9.31
C LYS A 16 5.12 -4.97 9.96
N ILE A 17 5.61 -3.75 10.11
CA ILE A 17 4.82 -2.66 10.69
C ILE A 17 3.61 -2.37 9.80
N LEU A 18 3.82 -2.34 8.49
CA LEU A 18 2.72 -2.08 7.57
C LEU A 18 1.72 -3.22 7.57
N SER A 19 2.20 -4.44 7.62
CA SER A 19 1.33 -5.61 7.69
C SER A 19 0.46 -5.57 8.93
N ASP A 20 1.06 -5.28 10.08
CA ASP A 20 0.29 -5.21 11.32
C ASP A 20 -0.73 -4.09 11.29
N HIS A 21 -0.38 -2.99 10.64
CA HIS A 21 -1.26 -1.82 10.55
C HIS A 21 -2.58 -2.16 9.86
N ILE A 22 -2.56 -3.10 8.93
CA ILE A 22 -3.75 -3.45 8.18
C ILE A 22 -4.26 -4.85 8.53
N ASN A 23 -3.78 -5.42 9.62
CA ASN A 23 -4.15 -6.77 10.03
C ASN A 23 -3.89 -7.79 8.94
N GLY A 24 -2.80 -7.57 8.22
CA GLY A 24 -2.40 -8.49 7.16
C GLY A 24 -1.43 -9.53 7.69
N LYS A 25 -0.95 -10.34 6.76
CA LYS A 25 -0.03 -11.42 7.08
C LYS A 25 1.05 -11.47 6.03
N LEU A 26 2.30 -11.51 6.46
CA LEU A 26 3.41 -11.62 5.51
C LEU A 26 3.45 -13.02 4.92
N ASN A 27 3.79 -13.12 3.63
CA ASN A 27 3.96 -14.41 3.00
C ASN A 27 5.23 -15.11 3.48
N SER A 28 6.18 -14.37 4.05
CA SER A 28 7.37 -14.93 4.64
C SER A 28 7.85 -14.02 5.75
N ILE A 29 8.11 -14.61 6.91
CA ILE A 29 8.57 -13.84 8.06
C ILE A 29 9.96 -13.25 7.80
N GLU A 30 10.68 -13.80 6.87
CA GLU A 30 12.01 -13.29 6.53
C GLU A 30 11.94 -11.88 5.95
N ASN A 31 10.77 -11.48 5.46
CA ASN A 31 10.61 -10.16 4.86
C ASN A 31 10.23 -9.09 5.87
N SER A 32 10.18 -9.43 7.15
CA SER A 32 9.67 -8.52 8.19
C SER A 32 10.38 -7.18 8.23
N ASP A 33 11.68 -7.17 8.03
CA ASP A 33 12.50 -5.98 8.22
C ASP A 33 12.77 -5.20 6.96
N ILE A 34 12.17 -5.60 5.83
CA ILE A 34 12.32 -4.84 4.60
C ILE A 34 11.76 -3.44 4.82
N LEU A 35 12.54 -2.44 4.44
CA LEU A 35 12.12 -1.05 4.62
C LEU A 35 11.37 -0.56 3.40
N ILE A 36 10.23 0.03 3.64
CA ILE A 36 9.38 0.61 2.60
C ILE A 36 9.37 2.11 2.76
N ASP A 37 9.73 2.83 1.70
CA ASP A 37 9.82 4.28 1.73
C ASP A 37 8.55 4.98 1.29
N ASP A 38 7.76 4.35 0.43
CA ASP A 38 6.63 5.04 -0.19
C ASP A 38 5.67 4.05 -0.80
N ILE A 39 4.55 4.57 -1.28
CA ILE A 39 3.52 3.81 -1.99
C ILE A 39 3.60 4.15 -3.47
N SER A 40 3.13 3.24 -4.32
CA SER A 40 3.10 3.50 -5.74
C SER A 40 2.17 2.52 -6.44
N SER A 41 1.80 2.83 -7.68
CA SER A 41 1.03 1.90 -8.50
C SER A 41 1.95 0.77 -8.97
N LEU A 42 1.33 -0.31 -9.45
CA LEU A 42 2.10 -1.46 -9.98
C LEU A 42 3.08 -1.02 -11.05
N LYS A 43 2.63 -0.14 -11.93
CA LYS A 43 3.40 0.25 -13.09
C LYS A 43 4.54 1.19 -12.77
N ASN A 44 4.35 2.04 -11.78
CA ASN A 44 5.33 3.08 -11.46
C ASN A 44 6.22 2.77 -10.28
N ALA A 45 5.97 1.67 -9.58
CA ALA A 45 6.70 1.36 -8.37
C ALA A 45 8.18 1.06 -8.66
N LYS A 46 9.01 1.45 -7.72
CA LYS A 46 10.45 1.19 -7.76
C LYS A 46 10.81 0.40 -6.51
N ASP A 47 12.08 0.03 -6.39
CA ASP A 47 12.51 -0.66 -5.20
C ASP A 47 12.26 0.22 -3.97
N ARG A 48 11.97 -0.40 -2.85
CA ARG A 48 11.60 0.23 -1.59
C ARG A 48 10.22 0.89 -1.60
N GLU A 49 9.42 0.61 -2.63
CA GLU A 49 8.03 1.08 -2.68
C GLU A 49 7.07 -0.09 -2.62
N ILE A 50 5.90 0.13 -2.03
CA ILE A 50 4.88 -0.90 -1.91
C ILE A 50 3.69 -0.56 -2.80
N THR A 51 3.13 -1.60 -3.42
CA THR A 51 1.97 -1.45 -4.28
C THR A 51 0.87 -2.40 -3.82
N PHE A 52 -0.22 -2.49 -4.57
CA PHE A 52 -1.28 -3.44 -4.27
C PHE A 52 -1.84 -4.02 -5.55
N PHE A 53 -2.52 -5.15 -5.43
CA PHE A 53 -3.15 -5.82 -6.55
C PHE A 53 -4.52 -6.32 -6.13
N SER A 54 -5.56 -5.90 -6.83
CA SER A 54 -6.92 -6.39 -6.55
C SER A 54 -7.73 -6.61 -7.81
N ASN A 55 -7.30 -6.06 -8.94
CA ASN A 55 -8.05 -6.17 -10.19
C ASN A 55 -7.29 -7.05 -11.16
N LEU A 56 -7.92 -8.15 -11.57
CA LEU A 56 -7.27 -9.11 -12.47
C LEU A 56 -6.89 -8.53 -13.81
N ALA A 57 -7.50 -7.42 -14.21
CA ALA A 57 -7.13 -6.77 -15.46
C ALA A 57 -5.68 -6.31 -15.45
N TYR A 58 -5.08 -6.17 -14.27
CA TYR A 58 -3.70 -5.69 -14.14
C TYR A 58 -2.70 -6.80 -13.85
N LYS A 59 -3.04 -8.04 -14.23
CA LYS A 59 -2.13 -9.17 -13.99
C LYS A 59 -0.77 -8.95 -14.65
N LYS A 60 -0.76 -8.37 -15.84
CA LYS A 60 0.49 -8.14 -16.52
C LYS A 60 1.35 -7.14 -15.77
N ASP A 61 0.74 -6.07 -15.29
CA ASP A 61 1.46 -5.07 -14.52
C ASP A 61 2.02 -5.66 -13.24
N LEU A 62 1.28 -6.58 -12.63
CA LEU A 62 1.78 -7.27 -11.44
C LEU A 62 3.01 -8.08 -11.74
N LYS A 63 3.01 -8.79 -12.85
CA LYS A 63 4.15 -9.62 -13.22
C LYS A 63 5.40 -8.78 -13.49
N GLU A 64 5.21 -7.57 -13.97
CA GLU A 64 6.32 -6.73 -14.38
C GLU A 64 6.72 -5.66 -13.37
N THR A 65 6.00 -5.58 -12.25
CA THR A 65 6.26 -4.52 -11.30
C THR A 65 7.64 -4.63 -10.66
N LEU A 66 8.22 -3.49 -10.37
CA LEU A 66 9.52 -3.41 -9.69
C LEU A 66 9.35 -3.08 -8.20
N ALA A 67 8.12 -3.13 -7.70
CA ALA A 67 7.86 -2.82 -6.31
C ALA A 67 8.59 -3.76 -5.37
N ALA A 68 8.92 -3.27 -4.19
CA ALA A 68 9.57 -4.09 -3.18
C ALA A 68 8.59 -5.05 -2.51
N ALA A 69 7.30 -4.71 -2.51
CA ALA A 69 6.28 -5.53 -1.87
C ALA A 69 4.92 -5.21 -2.44
N CYS A 70 3.97 -6.11 -2.25
CA CYS A 70 2.62 -5.94 -2.77
C CYS A 70 1.58 -6.39 -1.75
N VAL A 71 0.54 -5.58 -1.58
CA VAL A 71 -0.63 -5.96 -0.78
C VAL A 71 -1.57 -6.72 -1.71
N ILE A 72 -1.94 -7.94 -1.34
CA ILE A 72 -2.66 -8.82 -2.25
C ILE A 72 -3.49 -9.81 -1.43
N SER A 73 -4.56 -10.34 -2.02
CA SER A 73 -5.35 -11.36 -1.35
C SER A 73 -4.65 -12.70 -1.47
N GLU A 74 -4.93 -13.58 -0.52
CA GLU A 74 -4.31 -14.90 -0.52
C GLU A 74 -4.68 -15.67 -1.79
N VAL A 75 -5.89 -15.50 -2.26
CA VAL A 75 -6.35 -16.26 -3.43
C VAL A 75 -5.59 -15.83 -4.69
N ASN A 76 -5.06 -14.62 -4.72
CA ASN A 76 -4.32 -14.13 -5.88
C ASN A 76 -2.81 -14.16 -5.69
N ALA A 77 -2.34 -14.65 -4.55
CA ALA A 77 -0.91 -14.59 -4.23
C ALA A 77 -0.03 -15.25 -5.27
N ASP A 78 -0.52 -16.32 -5.88
CA ASP A 78 0.28 -17.05 -6.86
C ASP A 78 0.51 -16.28 -8.16
N LEU A 79 -0.25 -15.20 -8.36
CA LEU A 79 -0.06 -14.38 -9.55
C LEU A 79 1.12 -13.45 -9.44
N ALA A 80 1.61 -13.21 -8.23
CA ALA A 80 2.75 -12.31 -8.01
C ALA A 80 4.04 -12.96 -8.47
N PRO A 81 5.04 -12.16 -8.81
CA PRO A 81 6.36 -12.71 -9.16
C PRO A 81 6.88 -13.59 -8.03
N LYS A 82 7.53 -14.68 -8.41
CA LYS A 82 8.07 -15.60 -7.45
C LYS A 82 9.06 -14.91 -6.53
N GLY A 83 8.92 -15.13 -5.25
CA GLY A 83 9.85 -14.54 -4.29
C GLY A 83 9.51 -13.12 -3.87
N MET A 84 8.48 -12.53 -4.43
CA MET A 84 8.11 -11.17 -4.08
C MET A 84 7.54 -11.12 -2.66
N PRO A 85 7.99 -10.17 -1.84
CA PRO A 85 7.38 -9.97 -0.52
C PRO A 85 5.93 -9.53 -0.65
N LEU A 86 5.04 -10.17 0.11
CA LEU A 86 3.61 -9.89 0.04
C LEU A 86 3.03 -9.66 1.43
N ILE A 87 2.07 -8.74 1.50
CA ILE A 87 1.19 -8.64 2.65
C ILE A 87 -0.15 -9.20 2.20
N LEU A 88 -0.57 -10.31 2.81
CA LEU A 88 -1.82 -10.96 2.46
C LEU A 88 -2.94 -10.40 3.32
N CYS A 89 -4.04 -10.01 2.70
CA CYS A 89 -5.20 -9.52 3.44
C CYS A 89 -6.44 -9.72 2.60
N ASP A 90 -7.60 -9.58 3.25
CA ASP A 90 -8.87 -9.86 2.58
C ASP A 90 -9.24 -8.81 1.56
N ASP A 91 -8.89 -7.55 1.82
CA ASP A 91 -9.27 -6.44 0.95
C ASP A 91 -8.02 -5.61 0.65
N PRO A 92 -7.27 -5.98 -0.39
CA PRO A 92 -6.01 -5.28 -0.69
C PRO A 92 -6.19 -3.80 -0.99
N TYR A 93 -7.29 -3.42 -1.62
CA TYR A 93 -7.54 -2.02 -1.91
C TYR A 93 -7.64 -1.22 -0.61
N MET A 94 -8.46 -1.71 0.31
CA MET A 94 -8.60 -1.04 1.60
C MET A 94 -7.30 -1.07 2.39
N GLY A 95 -6.60 -2.21 2.35
CA GLY A 95 -5.30 -2.32 3.02
C GLY A 95 -4.32 -1.29 2.50
N PHE A 96 -4.27 -1.13 1.19
CA PHE A 96 -3.38 -0.16 0.58
C PHE A 96 -3.79 1.27 0.95
N ALA A 97 -5.10 1.53 1.01
CA ALA A 97 -5.58 2.85 1.42
C ALA A 97 -5.12 3.19 2.83
N LEU A 98 -5.18 2.22 3.73
CA LEU A 98 -4.73 2.44 5.11
C LEU A 98 -3.22 2.68 5.19
N ILE A 99 -2.45 1.97 4.36
CA ILE A 99 -1.01 2.18 4.30
C ILE A 99 -0.72 3.58 3.74
N SER A 100 -1.46 3.98 2.71
CA SER A 100 -1.31 5.32 2.15
C SER A 100 -1.56 6.38 3.19
N GLN A 101 -2.59 6.17 3.99
CA GLN A 101 -2.94 7.09 5.06
C GLN A 101 -1.83 7.19 6.09
N LYS A 102 -1.16 6.08 6.35
CA LYS A 102 -0.06 6.08 7.30
C LYS A 102 1.13 6.90 6.78
N PHE A 103 1.41 6.81 5.49
CA PHE A 103 2.50 7.57 4.90
C PHE A 103 2.16 9.05 4.73
N TYR A 104 0.88 9.37 4.47
CA TYR A 104 0.45 10.74 4.17
C TYR A 104 -0.74 11.16 5.02
N PRO A 105 -0.58 11.22 6.33
CA PRO A 105 -1.71 11.50 7.21
C PRO A 105 -2.32 12.89 7.02
N LYS A 106 -1.51 13.87 6.68
CA LYS A 106 -2.04 15.22 6.54
C LYS A 106 -2.88 15.39 5.29
N GLU A 107 -2.54 14.66 4.25
CA GLU A 107 -3.29 14.73 3.01
C GLU A 107 -4.72 14.30 3.23
N LEU A 108 -4.91 13.24 3.99
CA LEU A 108 -6.24 12.74 4.25
C LEU A 108 -7.07 13.68 5.09
N LYS A 109 -6.44 14.35 6.03
CA LYS A 109 -7.16 15.33 6.82
C LYS A 109 -7.69 16.45 5.97
N THR A 110 -6.91 16.85 4.99
CA THR A 110 -7.31 17.92 4.10
C THR A 110 -8.49 17.52 3.25
N ASP A 111 -8.48 16.33 2.72
CA ASP A 111 -9.58 15.83 1.94
C ASP A 111 -10.86 15.85 2.72
N HIS A 112 -10.76 15.54 3.95
CA HIS A 112 -11.90 15.43 4.79
C HIS A 112 -12.69 16.73 4.88
N LEU A 113 -12.01 17.82 4.76
CA LEU A 113 -12.66 19.10 4.91
C LEU A 113 -13.58 19.45 3.78
N THR A 114 -13.48 18.80 2.69
CA THR A 114 -14.33 19.16 1.57
C THR A 114 -15.68 18.53 1.63
N GLY A 115 -15.95 17.86 2.52
CA GLY A 115 -17.24 17.41 2.57
C GLY A 115 -17.67 16.16 2.09
N GLN A 116 -17.64 16.60 2.06
CA GLN A 116 -17.97 15.81 2.14
C GLN A 116 -18.06 14.94 2.58
N LYS A 117 -18.42 15.12 2.71
CA LYS A 117 -18.50 14.39 3.10
C LYS A 117 -18.62 13.63 3.14
N ASN A 118 -18.99 13.84 2.96
CA ASN A 118 -19.02 12.87 2.99
C ASN A 118 -19.00 12.22 2.81
N ASN A 119 -19.30 12.45 2.62
CA ASN A 119 -19.11 11.55 2.50
C ASN A 119 -18.90 10.86 2.47
N ILE A 120 -19.04 11.03 2.43
CA ILE A 120 -18.81 10.14 2.47
C ILE A 120 -18.97 9.59 2.59
N THR A 121 -19.39 9.90 2.69
CA THR A 121 -19.52 9.16 2.88
C THR A 121 -19.78 8.79 2.85
N ASN A 122 -20.16 9.04 2.77
CA ASN A 122 -20.31 8.44 2.79
C ASN A 122 -20.21 8.01 2.59
N ASN A 123 -20.46 8.25 2.41
CA ASN A 123 -20.25 7.66 2.35
C ASN A 123 -19.87 7.22 2.24
N ILE A 124 -20.01 7.37 2.16
CA ILE A 124 -19.75 6.79 2.16
C ILE A 124 -19.65 6.46 2.10
#